data_03871ad2884b2448a35bf5199a2009f6
#
_entry.id   03871ad2884b2448a35bf5199a2009f6
#
_cell.length_a   1.000
_cell.length_b   1.000
_cell.length_c   1.000
_cell.angle_alpha   90.00
_cell.angle_beta   90.00
_cell.angle_gamma   90.00
#
_symmetry.space_group_name_H-M   'P 1'
#
loop_
_entity.id
_entity.type
_entity.pdbx_description
1 polymer ?
#
loop_
_entity_poly.entity_id
_entity_poly.type
_entity_poly.pdbx_seq_one_letter_code
_entity_poly.pdbx_strand_id
1 'polypeptide(L)'
;YMMSRNRPTGPGTRVYLRATTNPGGVGHGWVKARFITPAPPGTPIVETVTVRLPDGTDQQMERARVFIPSSVFDNPALLANDPGYLASLASLPEAEKQALLYGSWDSFSGQVFTEWRNDPAHYQDQRWTHVIAPFAIPKHWPIWRGYDFGFSKPFSVGWYAVDEEGRLYRIKELYGCTGRPNEGLRIDPVEQAKRIREAEQNDPLLRGRVIHGVADPAIFDESRGESIAAMMERSPHFLHWQPGDHTRLAGKMQFHYRLRFAPDGRPMLQVFSSCKHFIRTLPNLVYDESNVEDIDTRQEDHIY
;
A
#
# COMPACT_ATOMS: atom_id res chain seq x y z
N TYR A 1 -5.35 -4.41 23.28
CA TYR A 1 -5.58 -4.48 24.74
C TYR A 1 -7.05 -4.26 25.12
N MET A 2 -7.73 -3.21 24.64
CA MET A 2 -9.14 -2.94 24.94
C MET A 2 -10.08 -4.07 24.52
N MET A 3 -9.89 -4.68 23.36
CA MET A 3 -10.72 -5.78 22.87
C MET A 3 -10.64 -7.04 23.75
N SER A 4 -9.50 -7.32 24.37
CA SER A 4 -9.32 -8.48 25.22
C SER A 4 -9.99 -8.34 26.61
N ARG A 5 -10.35 -7.12 27.00
CA ARG A 5 -11.01 -6.81 28.27
C ARG A 5 -12.52 -6.68 28.18
N ASN A 6 -13.05 -6.55 26.95
CA ASN A 6 -14.47 -6.42 26.71
C ASN A 6 -15.14 -7.80 26.72
N ARG A 7 -15.68 -8.21 27.87
CA ARG A 7 -16.28 -9.53 28.12
C ARG A 7 -17.71 -9.37 28.64
N PRO A 8 -18.63 -10.29 28.30
CA PRO A 8 -19.97 -10.28 28.87
C PRO A 8 -19.87 -10.57 30.38
N THR A 9 -20.67 -9.87 31.16
CA THR A 9 -20.77 -10.06 32.64
C THR A 9 -21.89 -11.01 33.05
N GLY A 10 -22.73 -11.44 32.09
CA GLY A 10 -23.82 -12.38 32.35
C GLY A 10 -24.59 -12.75 31.09
N PRO A 11 -25.53 -13.69 31.16
CA PRO A 11 -26.38 -14.09 30.07
C PRO A 11 -27.15 -12.90 29.47
N GLY A 12 -27.22 -12.80 28.13
CA GLY A 12 -27.94 -11.73 27.44
C GLY A 12 -27.18 -10.42 27.28
N THR A 13 -25.98 -10.28 27.85
CA THR A 13 -25.16 -9.10 27.68
C THR A 13 -24.52 -9.12 26.28
N ARG A 14 -24.84 -8.12 25.46
CA ARG A 14 -24.23 -7.95 24.14
C ARG A 14 -22.95 -7.11 24.25
N VAL A 15 -21.83 -7.68 23.89
CA VAL A 15 -20.53 -7.03 23.95
C VAL A 15 -20.15 -6.47 22.58
N TYR A 16 -19.87 -5.18 22.52
CA TYR A 16 -19.39 -4.51 21.30
C TYR A 16 -18.47 -3.33 21.65
N LEU A 17 -17.70 -2.89 20.67
CA LEU A 17 -16.89 -1.68 20.75
C LEU A 17 -17.40 -0.69 19.71
N ARG A 18 -17.48 0.57 20.11
CA ARG A 18 -17.71 1.70 19.21
C ARG A 18 -16.54 2.66 19.32
N ALA A 19 -16.11 3.19 18.21
CA ALA A 19 -15.08 4.22 18.13
C ALA A 19 -15.48 5.22 17.07
N THR A 20 -15.15 6.47 17.29
CA THR A 20 -15.26 7.55 16.30
C THR A 20 -13.87 7.91 15.84
N THR A 21 -13.73 8.26 14.56
CA THR A 21 -12.47 8.70 13.97
C THR A 21 -12.74 9.58 12.76
N ASN A 22 -11.84 10.50 12.50
CA ASN A 22 -11.84 11.31 11.30
C ASN A 22 -10.76 10.81 10.32
N PRO A 23 -10.93 11.06 9.02
CA PRO A 23 -9.85 10.89 8.04
C PRO A 23 -8.63 11.75 8.39
N GLY A 24 -7.45 11.31 7.99
CA GLY A 24 -6.19 11.99 8.30
C GLY A 24 -5.51 11.46 9.56
N GLY A 25 -4.28 11.93 9.83
CA GLY A 25 -3.48 11.52 10.97
C GLY A 25 -2.85 10.11 10.84
N VAL A 26 -2.06 9.75 11.85
CA VAL A 26 -1.18 8.55 11.87
C VAL A 26 -1.94 7.22 11.66
N GLY A 27 -3.19 7.13 12.03
CA GLY A 27 -4.01 5.91 11.91
C GLY A 27 -4.80 5.78 10.61
N HIS A 28 -4.77 6.78 9.72
CA HIS A 28 -5.62 6.86 8.54
C HIS A 28 -5.58 5.59 7.67
N GLY A 29 -4.39 5.20 7.23
CA GLY A 29 -4.22 4.03 6.36
C GLY A 29 -4.69 2.74 7.02
N TRP A 30 -4.42 2.56 8.31
CA TRP A 30 -4.87 1.38 9.06
C TRP A 30 -6.41 1.32 9.16
N VAL A 31 -7.05 2.43 9.49
CA VAL A 31 -8.52 2.51 9.58
C VAL A 31 -9.15 2.26 8.22
N LYS A 32 -8.63 2.91 7.17
CA LYS A 32 -9.11 2.75 5.79
C LYS A 32 -9.01 1.30 5.34
N ALA A 33 -7.85 0.66 5.49
CA ALA A 33 -7.62 -0.72 5.09
C ALA A 33 -8.48 -1.71 5.88
N ARG A 34 -8.73 -1.44 7.17
CA ARG A 34 -9.43 -2.36 8.05
C ARG A 34 -10.96 -2.25 7.96
N PHE A 35 -11.49 -1.04 7.82
CA PHE A 35 -12.91 -0.77 8.01
C PHE A 35 -13.63 -0.24 6.77
N ILE A 36 -12.90 0.38 5.81
CA ILE A 36 -13.52 1.11 4.71
C ILE A 36 -13.33 0.38 3.39
N THR A 37 -12.08 0.07 3.01
CA THR A 37 -11.76 -0.60 1.74
C THR A 37 -12.41 -1.99 1.58
N PRO A 38 -12.55 -2.84 2.63
CA PRO A 38 -13.03 -4.22 2.45
C PRO A 38 -14.51 -4.36 2.10
N ALA A 39 -15.35 -3.37 2.41
CA ALA A 39 -16.79 -3.46 2.13
C ALA A 39 -17.43 -2.07 2.01
N PRO A 40 -18.55 -1.94 1.28
CA PRO A 40 -19.32 -0.70 1.24
C PRO A 40 -19.75 -0.24 2.65
N PRO A 41 -19.96 1.07 2.85
CA PRO A 41 -20.44 1.62 4.11
C PRO A 41 -21.71 0.92 4.60
N GLY A 42 -21.80 0.67 5.91
CA GLY A 42 -22.93 -0.02 6.53
C GLY A 42 -22.94 -1.54 6.36
N THR A 43 -22.06 -2.10 5.54
CA THR A 43 -21.97 -3.55 5.31
C THR A 43 -21.03 -4.20 6.32
N PRO A 44 -21.46 -5.26 7.06
CA PRO A 44 -20.58 -5.97 7.97
C PRO A 44 -19.42 -6.67 7.24
N ILE A 45 -18.21 -6.46 7.74
CA ILE A 45 -17.01 -7.19 7.33
C ILE A 45 -16.84 -8.34 8.31
N VAL A 46 -17.05 -9.56 7.87
CA VAL A 46 -16.92 -10.77 8.69
C VAL A 46 -15.54 -11.38 8.48
N GLU A 47 -14.86 -11.68 9.57
CA GLU A 47 -13.55 -12.30 9.61
C GLU A 47 -13.63 -13.58 10.43
N THR A 48 -13.22 -14.71 9.84
CA THR A 48 -13.13 -15.99 10.54
C THR A 48 -11.74 -16.13 11.15
N VAL A 49 -11.71 -16.34 12.46
CA VAL A 49 -10.47 -16.58 13.21
C VAL A 49 -10.47 -18.01 13.72
N THR A 50 -9.41 -18.76 13.41
CA THR A 50 -9.22 -20.10 13.96
C THR A 50 -8.54 -20.01 15.33
N VAL A 51 -9.17 -20.60 16.33
CA VAL A 51 -8.66 -20.66 17.71
C VAL A 51 -8.33 -22.09 18.03
N ARG A 52 -7.07 -22.38 18.40
CA ARG A 52 -6.64 -23.69 18.91
C ARG A 52 -7.13 -23.83 20.35
N LEU A 53 -7.97 -24.85 20.61
CA LEU A 53 -8.46 -25.16 21.93
C LEU A 53 -7.43 -25.99 22.74
N PRO A 54 -7.57 -26.05 24.09
CA PRO A 54 -6.66 -26.83 24.94
C PRO A 54 -6.65 -28.33 24.65
N ASP A 55 -7.73 -28.86 24.07
CA ASP A 55 -7.86 -30.28 23.66
C ASP A 55 -7.18 -30.59 22.32
N GLY A 56 -6.55 -29.57 21.70
CA GLY A 56 -5.86 -29.71 20.42
C GLY A 56 -6.75 -29.56 19.19
N THR A 57 -8.05 -29.34 19.35
CA THR A 57 -8.97 -29.07 18.23
C THR A 57 -8.93 -27.60 17.78
N ASP A 58 -9.25 -27.36 16.51
CA ASP A 58 -9.34 -26.00 15.98
C ASP A 58 -10.80 -25.59 15.86
N GLN A 59 -11.16 -24.48 16.51
CA GLN A 59 -12.49 -23.89 16.45
C GLN A 59 -12.45 -22.63 15.62
N GLN A 60 -13.35 -22.53 14.63
CA GLN A 60 -13.55 -21.30 13.87
C GLN A 60 -14.55 -20.39 14.57
N MET A 61 -14.16 -19.11 14.70
CA MET A 61 -14.98 -18.09 15.32
C MET A 61 -15.10 -16.89 14.38
N GLU A 62 -16.31 -16.38 14.23
CA GLU A 62 -16.56 -15.19 13.41
C GLU A 62 -16.47 -13.92 14.25
N ARG A 63 -15.88 -12.89 13.67
CA ARG A 63 -15.86 -11.53 14.22
C ARG A 63 -16.33 -10.56 13.15
N ALA A 64 -17.34 -9.78 13.45
CA ALA A 64 -17.85 -8.77 12.55
C ALA A 64 -17.40 -7.38 12.99
N ARG A 65 -17.15 -6.52 12.00
CA ARG A 65 -16.95 -5.09 12.14
C ARG A 65 -17.69 -4.35 11.05
N VAL A 66 -18.10 -3.13 11.29
CA VAL A 66 -18.81 -2.31 10.30
C VAL A 66 -18.32 -0.87 10.39
N PHE A 67 -18.17 -0.24 9.25
CA PHE A 67 -17.95 1.20 9.12
C PHE A 67 -19.27 1.89 8.85
N ILE A 68 -19.62 2.87 9.68
CA ILE A 68 -20.79 3.72 9.49
C ILE A 68 -20.25 5.12 9.21
N PRO A 69 -20.36 5.63 7.97
CA PRO A 69 -19.96 6.99 7.65
C PRO A 69 -20.87 7.98 8.33
N SER A 70 -20.31 9.13 8.67
CA SER A 70 -21.04 10.28 9.16
C SER A 70 -20.34 11.54 8.68
N SER A 71 -21.09 12.51 8.25
CA SER A 71 -20.64 13.83 7.84
C SER A 71 -21.20 14.91 8.77
N VAL A 72 -20.70 16.13 8.67
CA VAL A 72 -21.26 17.24 9.42
C VAL A 72 -22.74 17.47 9.08
N PHE A 73 -23.16 17.13 7.87
CA PHE A 73 -24.54 17.28 7.39
C PHE A 73 -25.52 16.31 8.06
N ASP A 74 -25.03 15.25 8.70
CA ASP A 74 -25.85 14.30 9.45
C ASP A 74 -26.19 14.81 10.88
N ASN A 75 -25.67 15.99 11.27
CA ASN A 75 -25.94 16.61 12.55
C ASN A 75 -26.70 17.92 12.44
N PRO A 76 -28.03 17.86 12.21
CA PRO A 76 -28.84 19.07 12.04
C PRO A 76 -28.88 19.95 13.26
N ALA A 77 -28.70 19.41 14.47
CA ALA A 77 -28.65 20.20 15.69
C ALA A 77 -27.38 21.08 15.75
N LEU A 78 -26.23 20.57 15.32
CA LEU A 78 -25.01 21.35 15.23
C LEU A 78 -25.16 22.49 14.22
N LEU A 79 -25.71 22.17 13.04
CA LEU A 79 -25.89 23.15 11.97
C LEU A 79 -26.88 24.27 12.32
N ALA A 80 -27.91 23.95 13.13
CA ALA A 80 -28.87 24.94 13.61
C ALA A 80 -28.26 25.86 14.70
N ASN A 81 -27.40 25.29 15.55
CA ASN A 81 -26.80 26.03 16.67
C ASN A 81 -25.57 26.83 16.28
N ASP A 82 -24.81 26.35 15.29
CA ASP A 82 -23.59 27.03 14.81
C ASP A 82 -23.50 27.00 13.27
N PRO A 83 -24.21 27.90 12.57
CA PRO A 83 -24.11 28.01 11.11
C PRO A 83 -22.70 28.40 10.64
N GLY A 84 -21.91 29.08 11.49
CA GLY A 84 -20.53 29.49 11.18
C GLY A 84 -19.54 28.33 11.09
N TYR A 85 -19.86 27.20 11.70
CA TYR A 85 -19.02 26.00 11.67
C TYR A 85 -18.80 25.46 10.25
N LEU A 86 -19.84 25.44 9.41
CA LEU A 86 -19.70 25.07 8.00
C LEU A 86 -18.78 25.99 7.22
N ALA A 87 -18.87 27.31 7.46
CA ALA A 87 -18.00 28.27 6.81
C ALA A 87 -16.53 28.07 7.23
N SER A 88 -16.30 27.75 8.51
CA SER A 88 -14.98 27.44 9.04
C SER A 88 -14.39 26.18 8.36
N LEU A 89 -15.17 25.09 8.25
CA LEU A 89 -14.72 23.88 7.56
C LEU A 89 -14.50 24.11 6.06
N ALA A 90 -15.35 24.89 5.40
CA ALA A 90 -15.23 25.22 3.98
C ALA A 90 -13.99 26.06 3.64
N SER A 91 -13.47 26.82 4.61
CA SER A 91 -12.26 27.64 4.45
C SER A 91 -10.95 26.89 4.65
N LEU A 92 -11.00 25.61 5.10
CA LEU A 92 -9.82 24.79 5.27
C LEU A 92 -9.14 24.46 3.93
N PRO A 93 -7.83 24.14 3.93
CA PRO A 93 -7.15 23.58 2.78
C PRO A 93 -7.92 22.40 2.19
N GLU A 94 -7.85 22.19 0.87
CA GLU A 94 -8.74 21.26 0.16
C GLU A 94 -8.72 19.84 0.76
N ALA A 95 -7.53 19.29 1.09
CA ALA A 95 -7.42 17.97 1.69
C ALA A 95 -8.14 17.86 3.06
N GLU A 96 -8.01 18.88 3.91
CA GLU A 96 -8.67 18.93 5.22
C GLU A 96 -10.18 19.15 5.06
N LYS A 97 -10.58 19.99 4.12
CA LYS A 97 -11.99 20.20 3.78
C LYS A 97 -12.64 18.89 3.28
N GLN A 98 -11.98 18.14 2.39
CA GLN A 98 -12.45 16.84 1.95
C GLN A 98 -12.58 15.84 3.11
N ALA A 99 -11.63 15.82 4.02
CA ALA A 99 -11.62 14.94 5.17
C ALA A 99 -12.70 15.31 6.21
N LEU A 100 -12.79 16.58 6.61
CA LEU A 100 -13.58 17.00 7.77
C LEU A 100 -15.00 17.45 7.40
N LEU A 101 -15.19 18.09 6.23
CA LEU A 101 -16.50 18.52 5.76
C LEU A 101 -17.26 17.41 5.05
N TYR A 102 -16.57 16.66 4.18
CA TYR A 102 -17.19 15.61 3.35
C TYR A 102 -16.93 14.19 3.85
N GLY A 103 -16.08 14.02 4.88
CA GLY A 103 -15.77 12.69 5.43
C GLY A 103 -14.99 11.79 4.46
N SER A 104 -14.28 12.38 3.50
CA SER A 104 -13.50 11.63 2.51
C SER A 104 -12.31 10.94 3.14
N TRP A 105 -12.15 9.65 2.83
CA TRP A 105 -11.00 8.84 3.21
C TRP A 105 -9.96 8.69 2.08
N ASP A 106 -10.15 9.40 0.97
CA ASP A 106 -9.26 9.32 -0.19
C ASP A 106 -8.20 10.42 -0.22
N SER A 107 -8.43 11.50 0.55
CA SER A 107 -7.49 12.62 0.68
C SER A 107 -7.29 12.97 2.15
N PHE A 108 -6.06 13.32 2.53
CA PHE A 108 -5.75 13.79 3.89
C PHE A 108 -4.52 14.71 3.88
N SER A 109 -4.42 15.55 4.91
CA SER A 109 -3.29 16.48 5.07
C SER A 109 -1.97 15.70 5.27
N GLY A 110 -0.90 16.17 4.60
CA GLY A 110 0.42 15.53 4.66
C GLY A 110 0.63 14.36 3.71
N GLN A 111 -0.33 14.01 2.85
CA GLN A 111 -0.15 13.00 1.82
C GLN A 111 0.94 13.41 0.83
N VAL A 112 1.88 12.49 0.53
CA VAL A 112 2.99 12.77 -0.39
C VAL A 112 2.50 12.80 -1.83
N PHE A 113 1.83 11.74 -2.30
CA PHE A 113 1.43 11.59 -3.70
C PHE A 113 -0.05 11.91 -3.89
N THR A 114 -0.39 13.19 -3.90
CA THR A 114 -1.77 13.70 -4.08
C THR A 114 -2.30 13.49 -5.50
N GLU A 115 -1.42 13.24 -6.48
CA GLU A 115 -1.77 12.93 -7.88
C GLU A 115 -2.38 11.54 -8.03
N TRP A 116 -2.14 10.64 -7.05
CA TRP A 116 -2.60 9.25 -7.13
C TRP A 116 -4.12 9.15 -7.26
N ARG A 117 -4.57 8.42 -8.27
CA ARG A 117 -5.98 8.09 -8.48
C ARG A 117 -6.15 6.61 -8.75
N ASN A 118 -7.08 5.99 -8.06
CA ASN A 118 -7.53 4.62 -8.28
C ASN A 118 -9.02 4.64 -8.60
N ASP A 119 -9.36 4.57 -9.90
CA ASP A 119 -10.74 4.64 -10.39
C ASP A 119 -11.08 3.36 -11.16
N PRO A 120 -11.82 2.41 -10.55
CA PRO A 120 -12.19 1.16 -11.20
C PRO A 120 -13.01 1.29 -12.49
N ALA A 121 -13.73 2.40 -12.67
CA ALA A 121 -14.49 2.65 -13.90
C ALA A 121 -13.59 2.80 -15.12
N HIS A 122 -12.32 3.19 -14.89
CA HIS A 122 -11.34 3.49 -15.91
C HIS A 122 -10.20 2.45 -16.04
N TYR A 123 -10.33 1.27 -15.41
CA TYR A 123 -9.30 0.23 -15.50
C TYR A 123 -9.08 -0.29 -16.91
N GLN A 124 -10.11 -0.33 -17.74
CA GLN A 124 -10.06 -0.89 -19.09
C GLN A 124 -9.56 0.12 -20.14
N ASP A 125 -10.01 1.37 -20.04
CA ASP A 125 -9.61 2.43 -20.95
C ASP A 125 -8.25 3.06 -20.59
N GLN A 126 -7.74 2.75 -19.39
CA GLN A 126 -6.41 3.14 -18.88
C GLN A 126 -6.20 4.67 -18.80
N ARG A 127 -7.27 5.43 -18.66
CA ARG A 127 -7.24 6.90 -18.62
C ARG A 127 -7.76 7.42 -17.30
N TRP A 128 -7.18 8.50 -16.83
CA TRP A 128 -7.57 9.21 -15.60
C TRP A 128 -7.52 8.31 -14.35
N THR A 129 -6.76 7.22 -14.43
CA THR A 129 -6.47 6.29 -13.34
C THR A 129 -5.02 5.80 -13.42
N HIS A 130 -4.40 5.53 -12.26
CA HIS A 130 -3.09 4.89 -12.20
C HIS A 130 -3.21 3.38 -12.14
N VAL A 131 -4.35 2.87 -11.64
CA VAL A 131 -4.61 1.43 -11.57
C VAL A 131 -5.36 0.99 -12.80
N ILE A 132 -4.86 -0.08 -13.43
CA ILE A 132 -5.41 -0.59 -14.69
C ILE A 132 -5.64 -2.10 -14.64
N ALA A 133 -6.50 -2.59 -15.51
CA ALA A 133 -6.65 -4.02 -15.70
C ALA A 133 -5.37 -4.63 -16.29
N PRO A 134 -4.92 -5.82 -15.82
CA PRO A 134 -3.80 -6.52 -16.42
C PRO A 134 -4.01 -6.81 -17.90
N PHE A 135 -2.95 -6.66 -18.69
CA PHE A 135 -2.93 -6.99 -20.10
C PHE A 135 -1.64 -7.75 -20.49
N ALA A 136 -1.63 -8.35 -21.65
CA ALA A 136 -0.46 -9.10 -22.15
C ALA A 136 0.66 -8.14 -22.53
N ILE A 137 1.82 -8.25 -21.88
CA ILE A 137 2.98 -7.38 -22.13
C ILE A 137 3.67 -7.80 -23.43
N PRO A 138 3.87 -6.88 -24.40
CA PRO A 138 4.60 -7.16 -25.63
C PRO A 138 6.00 -7.71 -25.36
N LYS A 139 6.43 -8.68 -26.16
CA LYS A 139 7.72 -9.36 -25.93
C LYS A 139 8.93 -8.45 -26.07
N HIS A 140 8.84 -7.38 -26.84
CA HIS A 140 9.94 -6.43 -27.08
C HIS A 140 10.05 -5.37 -25.98
N TRP A 141 9.05 -5.21 -25.11
CA TRP A 141 9.17 -4.28 -23.98
C TRP A 141 10.17 -4.80 -22.96
N PRO A 142 11.17 -4.01 -22.56
CA PRO A 142 12.10 -4.40 -21.53
C PRO A 142 11.39 -4.57 -20.19
N ILE A 143 11.86 -5.55 -19.40
CA ILE A 143 11.37 -5.80 -18.05
C ILE A 143 12.46 -5.45 -17.04
N TRP A 144 12.09 -4.64 -16.06
CA TRP A 144 12.93 -4.27 -14.94
C TRP A 144 12.37 -4.83 -13.66
N ARG A 145 13.24 -5.11 -12.70
CA ARG A 145 12.90 -5.54 -11.35
C ARG A 145 13.58 -4.60 -10.37
N GLY A 146 12.79 -3.92 -9.53
CA GLY A 146 13.25 -3.15 -8.40
C GLY A 146 13.18 -3.98 -7.12
N TYR A 147 14.19 -3.90 -6.26
CA TYR A 147 14.24 -4.64 -5.00
C TYR A 147 14.70 -3.75 -3.85
N ASP A 148 13.92 -3.78 -2.77
CA ASP A 148 14.27 -3.22 -1.48
C ASP A 148 14.34 -4.35 -0.45
N PHE A 149 15.51 -4.47 0.21
CA PHE A 149 15.76 -5.52 1.19
C PHE A 149 15.07 -5.23 2.51
N GLY A 150 14.42 -6.24 3.08
CA GLY A 150 13.87 -6.20 4.41
C GLY A 150 13.98 -7.56 5.12
N PHE A 151 14.18 -7.54 6.43
CA PHE A 151 14.17 -8.72 7.29
C PHE A 151 13.08 -8.61 8.36
N SER A 152 13.22 -7.70 9.31
CA SER A 152 12.19 -7.38 10.30
C SER A 152 11.09 -6.47 9.72
N LYS A 153 11.42 -5.65 8.75
CA LYS A 153 10.52 -4.94 7.86
C LYS A 153 10.27 -5.75 6.60
N PRO A 154 9.17 -5.53 5.89
CA PRO A 154 8.92 -6.25 4.64
C PRO A 154 10.00 -5.94 3.59
N PHE A 155 10.49 -6.97 2.89
CA PHE A 155 11.17 -6.74 1.62
C PHE A 155 10.14 -6.50 0.52
N SER A 156 10.52 -5.77 -0.52
CA SER A 156 9.66 -5.55 -1.65
C SER A 156 10.35 -5.82 -2.99
N VAL A 157 9.60 -6.37 -3.92
CA VAL A 157 10.00 -6.53 -5.32
C VAL A 157 8.88 -6.03 -6.21
N GLY A 158 9.21 -5.12 -7.13
CA GLY A 158 8.32 -4.67 -8.18
C GLY A 158 8.87 -5.05 -9.55
N TRP A 159 8.05 -5.63 -10.42
CA TRP A 159 8.40 -5.83 -11.83
C TRP A 159 7.70 -4.81 -12.69
N TYR A 160 8.46 -4.19 -13.58
CA TYR A 160 8.03 -3.08 -14.43
C TYR A 160 8.30 -3.41 -15.88
N ALA A 161 7.30 -3.27 -16.73
CA ALA A 161 7.46 -3.20 -18.17
C ALA A 161 7.59 -1.74 -18.60
N VAL A 162 8.35 -1.49 -19.65
CA VAL A 162 8.53 -0.14 -20.21
C VAL A 162 8.10 -0.15 -21.66
N ASP A 163 7.17 0.74 -22.04
CA ASP A 163 6.76 0.88 -23.43
C ASP A 163 7.70 1.78 -24.23
N GLU A 164 7.39 1.96 -25.52
CA GLU A 164 8.19 2.75 -26.46
C GLU A 164 8.21 4.25 -26.11
N GLU A 165 7.21 4.72 -25.33
CA GLU A 165 7.12 6.11 -24.86
C GLU A 165 7.85 6.32 -23.53
N GLY A 166 8.41 5.24 -22.94
CA GLY A 166 9.06 5.26 -21.63
C GLY A 166 8.09 5.26 -20.45
N ARG A 167 6.83 4.88 -20.68
CA ARG A 167 5.84 4.69 -19.61
C ARG A 167 6.14 3.41 -18.85
N LEU A 168 6.09 3.48 -17.55
CA LEU A 168 6.28 2.35 -16.65
C LEU A 168 4.95 1.69 -16.33
N TYR A 169 4.91 0.38 -16.42
CA TYR A 169 3.80 -0.44 -15.97
C TYR A 169 4.30 -1.36 -14.86
N ARG A 170 3.88 -1.13 -13.61
CA ARG A 170 4.13 -2.09 -12.54
C ARG A 170 3.19 -3.28 -12.74
N ILE A 171 3.74 -4.37 -13.28
CA ILE A 171 2.96 -5.52 -13.74
C ILE A 171 2.80 -6.61 -12.69
N LYS A 172 3.70 -6.65 -11.70
CA LYS A 172 3.71 -7.64 -10.63
C LYS A 172 4.44 -7.10 -9.42
N GLU A 173 4.10 -7.64 -8.27
CA GLU A 173 4.79 -7.39 -7.01
C GLU A 173 4.99 -8.68 -6.20
N LEU A 174 6.04 -8.70 -5.38
CA LEU A 174 6.24 -9.65 -4.29
C LEU A 174 6.58 -8.84 -3.03
N TYR A 175 5.75 -8.98 -2.01
CA TYR A 175 5.88 -8.21 -0.79
C TYR A 175 6.00 -9.13 0.42
N GLY A 176 7.15 -9.06 1.09
CA GLY A 176 7.53 -9.96 2.17
C GLY A 176 6.95 -9.58 3.53
N CYS A 177 5.63 -9.42 3.62
CA CYS A 177 4.94 -9.10 4.86
C CYS A 177 4.22 -10.33 5.47
N THR A 178 4.04 -10.31 6.79
CA THR A 178 3.29 -11.34 7.55
C THR A 178 1.77 -11.21 7.42
N GLY A 179 1.27 -10.20 6.71
CA GLY A 179 -0.12 -9.78 6.71
C GLY A 179 -0.44 -8.71 7.76
N ARG A 180 0.52 -8.38 8.64
CA ARG A 180 0.46 -7.22 9.52
C ARG A 180 1.20 -6.06 8.86
N PRO A 181 0.68 -4.82 8.97
CA PRO A 181 1.35 -3.65 8.42
C PRO A 181 2.79 -3.53 8.94
N ASN A 182 3.73 -3.27 8.02
CA ASN A 182 5.13 -2.99 8.33
C ASN A 182 5.88 -4.11 9.10
N GLU A 183 5.42 -5.37 9.03
CA GLU A 183 6.05 -6.52 9.66
C GLU A 183 6.56 -7.52 8.60
N GLY A 184 7.89 -7.70 8.55
CA GLY A 184 8.56 -8.58 7.59
C GLY A 184 8.55 -10.05 7.98
N LEU A 185 8.73 -10.92 6.97
CA LEU A 185 8.72 -12.39 7.11
C LEU A 185 9.95 -12.94 7.85
N ARG A 186 10.99 -12.15 8.07
CA ARG A 186 12.27 -12.54 8.71
C ARG A 186 12.95 -13.71 8.02
N ILE A 187 12.95 -13.72 6.71
CA ILE A 187 13.64 -14.70 5.88
C ILE A 187 14.96 -14.13 5.36
N ASP A 188 15.96 -15.01 5.23
CA ASP A 188 17.29 -14.63 4.77
C ASP A 188 17.33 -14.26 3.27
N PRO A 189 18.43 -13.63 2.77
CA PRO A 189 18.53 -13.21 1.38
C PRO A 189 18.43 -14.36 0.38
N VAL A 190 18.90 -15.57 0.72
CA VAL A 190 18.86 -16.73 -0.17
C VAL A 190 17.42 -17.23 -0.36
N GLU A 191 16.64 -17.28 0.72
CA GLU A 191 15.22 -17.63 0.64
C GLU A 191 14.42 -16.54 -0.10
N GLN A 192 14.79 -15.26 0.08
CA GLN A 192 14.19 -14.17 -0.73
C GLN A 192 14.51 -14.36 -2.21
N ALA A 193 15.77 -14.68 -2.56
CA ALA A 193 16.19 -14.97 -3.94
C ALA A 193 15.40 -16.13 -4.57
N LYS A 194 15.21 -17.21 -3.81
CA LYS A 194 14.39 -18.34 -4.22
C LYS A 194 12.96 -17.91 -4.58
N ARG A 195 12.30 -17.17 -3.70
CA ARG A 195 10.93 -16.69 -3.93
C ARG A 195 10.81 -15.76 -5.13
N ILE A 196 11.81 -14.91 -5.35
CA ILE A 196 11.87 -14.04 -6.54
C ILE A 196 11.96 -14.89 -7.80
N ARG A 197 12.85 -15.89 -7.83
CA ARG A 197 12.98 -16.81 -8.98
C ARG A 197 11.71 -17.64 -9.23
N GLU A 198 11.10 -18.14 -8.19
CA GLU A 198 9.83 -18.87 -8.30
C GLU A 198 8.73 -17.96 -8.88
N ALA A 199 8.66 -16.71 -8.43
CA ALA A 199 7.71 -15.73 -8.96
C ALA A 199 7.95 -15.45 -10.46
N GLU A 200 9.21 -15.35 -10.91
CA GLU A 200 9.58 -15.12 -12.31
C GLU A 200 9.32 -16.34 -13.21
N GLN A 201 9.58 -17.54 -12.68
CA GLN A 201 9.39 -18.80 -13.44
C GLN A 201 7.92 -19.19 -13.59
N ASN A 202 7.11 -18.88 -12.58
CA ASN A 202 5.70 -19.30 -12.55
C ASN A 202 4.74 -18.25 -13.18
N ASP A 203 5.19 -17.02 -13.37
CA ASP A 203 4.34 -15.97 -13.92
C ASP A 203 4.41 -15.92 -15.45
N PRO A 204 3.27 -16.00 -16.16
CA PRO A 204 3.25 -15.94 -17.63
C PRO A 204 3.80 -14.64 -18.22
N LEU A 205 3.74 -13.52 -17.48
CA LEU A 205 4.27 -12.23 -17.94
C LEU A 205 5.80 -12.16 -17.86
N LEU A 206 6.42 -12.97 -16.98
CA LEU A 206 7.85 -12.91 -16.65
C LEU A 206 8.65 -14.11 -17.18
N ARG A 207 7.99 -15.25 -17.31
CA ARG A 207 8.65 -16.51 -17.72
C ARG A 207 9.41 -16.38 -19.05
N GLY A 208 10.70 -16.71 -19.01
CA GLY A 208 11.56 -16.67 -20.20
C GLY A 208 11.93 -15.28 -20.68
N ARG A 209 11.64 -14.24 -19.89
CA ARG A 209 12.04 -12.85 -20.20
C ARG A 209 13.42 -12.56 -19.64
N VAL A 210 14.16 -11.69 -20.34
CA VAL A 210 15.34 -11.03 -19.75
C VAL A 210 14.84 -9.96 -18.79
N ILE A 211 15.29 -10.04 -17.52
CA ILE A 211 14.87 -9.14 -16.45
C ILE A 211 16.10 -8.43 -15.90
N HIS A 212 16.11 -7.11 -15.99
CA HIS A 212 17.17 -6.27 -15.42
C HIS A 212 16.85 -5.97 -13.94
N GLY A 213 17.78 -6.28 -13.03
CA GLY A 213 17.58 -6.09 -11.59
C GLY A 213 18.29 -4.82 -11.09
N VAL A 214 17.54 -3.97 -10.38
CA VAL A 214 18.07 -2.80 -9.66
C VAL A 214 17.69 -2.91 -8.21
N ALA A 215 18.61 -2.57 -7.31
CA ALA A 215 18.36 -2.66 -5.87
C ALA A 215 19.01 -1.50 -5.12
N ASP A 216 18.55 -1.29 -3.87
CA ASP A 216 19.17 -0.32 -2.98
C ASP A 216 20.68 -0.61 -2.83
N PRO A 217 21.56 0.40 -2.95
CA PRO A 217 23.00 0.23 -2.80
C PRO A 217 23.45 -0.43 -1.51
N ALA A 218 22.66 -0.36 -0.44
CA ALA A 218 23.00 -1.00 0.84
C ALA A 218 23.15 -2.52 0.74
N ILE A 219 22.54 -3.20 -0.23
CA ILE A 219 22.70 -4.64 -0.41
C ILE A 219 24.07 -5.06 -0.94
N PHE A 220 24.86 -4.11 -1.43
CA PHE A 220 26.22 -4.33 -1.95
C PHE A 220 27.31 -4.08 -0.89
N ASP A 221 26.93 -3.68 0.34
CA ASP A 221 27.87 -3.43 1.44
C ASP A 221 28.53 -4.74 1.90
N GLU A 222 29.85 -4.80 1.82
CA GLU A 222 30.71 -5.91 2.26
C GLU A 222 31.42 -5.66 3.59
N SER A 223 31.15 -4.53 4.24
CA SER A 223 31.84 -4.12 5.48
C SER A 223 31.66 -5.12 6.64
N ARG A 224 30.62 -5.96 6.58
CA ARG A 224 30.29 -6.96 7.62
C ARG A 224 30.39 -8.40 7.13
N GLY A 225 31.04 -8.63 6.00
CA GLY A 225 31.16 -9.93 5.36
C GLY A 225 30.60 -9.93 3.95
N GLU A 226 30.13 -11.08 3.48
CA GLU A 226 29.57 -11.19 2.15
C GLU A 226 28.30 -10.33 2.00
N SER A 227 28.22 -9.58 0.89
CA SER A 227 27.08 -8.72 0.60
C SER A 227 25.80 -9.53 0.30
N ILE A 228 24.65 -8.93 0.57
CA ILE A 228 23.33 -9.52 0.24
C ILE A 228 23.23 -9.79 -1.27
N ALA A 229 23.72 -8.87 -2.10
CA ALA A 229 23.75 -9.03 -3.55
C ALA A 229 24.52 -10.29 -3.96
N ALA A 230 25.72 -10.50 -3.39
CA ALA A 230 26.54 -11.69 -3.66
C ALA A 230 25.85 -12.99 -3.21
N MET A 231 25.19 -12.99 -2.05
CA MET A 231 24.41 -14.15 -1.59
C MET A 231 23.28 -14.51 -2.55
N MET A 232 22.58 -13.52 -3.10
CA MET A 232 21.47 -13.72 -4.03
C MET A 232 21.92 -14.12 -5.45
N GLU A 233 23.17 -13.77 -5.84
CA GLU A 233 23.75 -14.11 -7.14
C GLU A 233 24.27 -15.55 -7.21
N ARG A 234 24.46 -16.22 -6.08
CA ARG A 234 24.93 -17.61 -6.04
C ARG A 234 23.94 -18.61 -6.64
N SER A 235 24.51 -19.78 -7.01
CA SER A 235 23.71 -20.97 -7.34
C SER A 235 22.74 -21.32 -6.17
N PRO A 236 21.52 -21.79 -6.45
CA PRO A 236 20.93 -22.03 -7.76
C PRO A 236 20.13 -20.84 -8.34
N HIS A 237 20.09 -19.69 -7.67
CA HIS A 237 19.12 -18.63 -8.00
C HIS A 237 19.66 -17.65 -9.05
N PHE A 238 20.95 -17.30 -9.00
CA PHE A 238 21.62 -16.40 -9.97
C PHE A 238 20.86 -15.10 -10.21
N LEU A 239 20.45 -14.43 -9.14
CA LEU A 239 19.82 -13.11 -9.21
C LEU A 239 20.89 -12.03 -9.29
N HIS A 240 21.04 -11.43 -10.45
CA HIS A 240 21.94 -10.30 -10.63
C HIS A 240 21.25 -8.99 -10.35
N TRP A 241 21.94 -8.08 -9.62
CA TRP A 241 21.50 -6.77 -9.24
C TRP A 241 22.49 -5.70 -9.67
N GLN A 242 21.97 -4.54 -10.03
CA GLN A 242 22.74 -3.31 -10.22
C GLN A 242 22.35 -2.33 -9.11
N PRO A 243 23.30 -1.53 -8.58
CA PRO A 243 22.96 -0.51 -7.60
C PRO A 243 22.08 0.57 -8.24
N GLY A 244 21.00 0.91 -7.56
CA GLY A 244 20.12 2.02 -7.93
C GLY A 244 20.70 3.36 -7.45
N ASP A 245 20.15 4.45 -7.97
CA ASP A 245 20.35 5.78 -7.40
C ASP A 245 19.47 5.92 -6.15
N HIS A 246 20.11 6.13 -4.99
CA HIS A 246 19.43 6.28 -3.70
C HIS A 246 19.18 7.74 -3.31
N THR A 247 19.26 8.67 -4.25
CA THR A 247 18.94 10.09 -4.02
C THR A 247 17.43 10.24 -3.81
N ARG A 248 17.01 10.13 -2.54
CA ARG A 248 15.58 10.05 -2.14
C ARG A 248 14.73 11.17 -2.71
N LEU A 249 15.20 12.42 -2.63
CA LEU A 249 14.47 13.57 -3.14
C LEU A 249 14.27 13.49 -4.67
N ALA A 250 15.31 13.11 -5.41
CA ALA A 250 15.22 12.94 -6.86
C ALA A 250 14.26 11.80 -7.23
N GLY A 251 14.34 10.66 -6.52
CA GLY A 251 13.41 9.54 -6.69
C GLY A 251 11.95 9.94 -6.43
N LYS A 252 11.69 10.62 -5.31
CA LYS A 252 10.35 11.14 -4.99
C LYS A 252 9.81 12.05 -6.09
N MET A 253 10.63 12.99 -6.59
CA MET A 253 10.22 13.88 -7.68
C MET A 253 9.92 13.14 -8.98
N GLN A 254 10.65 12.04 -9.28
CA GLN A 254 10.32 11.18 -10.42
C GLN A 254 8.94 10.54 -10.30
N PHE A 255 8.54 10.12 -9.10
CA PHE A 255 7.18 9.64 -8.86
C PHE A 255 6.15 10.73 -9.13
N HIS A 256 6.31 11.95 -8.60
CA HIS A 256 5.41 13.07 -8.88
C HIS A 256 5.28 13.34 -10.38
N TYR A 257 6.38 13.38 -11.13
CA TYR A 257 6.33 13.60 -12.58
C TYR A 257 5.61 12.48 -13.31
N ARG A 258 5.85 11.22 -12.94
CA ARG A 258 5.25 10.06 -13.60
C ARG A 258 3.80 9.83 -13.23
N LEU A 259 3.35 10.33 -12.07
CA LEU A 259 1.95 10.26 -11.65
C LEU A 259 1.06 11.35 -12.28
N ARG A 260 1.62 12.39 -12.86
CA ARG A 260 0.82 13.42 -13.55
C ARG A 260 0.14 12.87 -14.79
N PHE A 261 -1.14 13.18 -14.92
CA PHE A 261 -1.89 12.83 -16.12
C PHE A 261 -1.49 13.75 -17.29
N ALA A 262 -1.16 13.15 -18.42
CA ALA A 262 -1.01 13.88 -19.68
C ALA A 262 -2.39 14.32 -20.22
N PRO A 263 -2.45 15.20 -21.25
CA PRO A 263 -3.71 15.68 -21.80
C PRO A 263 -4.64 14.57 -22.32
N ASP A 264 -4.09 13.42 -22.70
CA ASP A 264 -4.83 12.23 -23.12
C ASP A 264 -5.38 11.40 -21.93
N GLY A 265 -5.10 11.82 -20.70
CA GLY A 265 -5.51 11.16 -19.48
C GLY A 265 -4.61 9.99 -19.05
N ARG A 266 -3.47 9.76 -19.71
CA ARG A 266 -2.55 8.66 -19.35
C ARG A 266 -1.34 9.18 -18.55
N PRO A 267 -1.04 8.61 -17.38
CA PRO A 267 0.15 8.95 -16.62
C PRO A 267 1.36 8.15 -17.13
N MET A 268 2.57 8.55 -16.73
CA MET A 268 3.81 7.84 -17.08
C MET A 268 4.11 6.66 -16.14
N LEU A 269 3.31 6.43 -15.10
CA LEU A 269 3.33 5.24 -14.23
C LEU A 269 1.92 4.71 -14.09
N GLN A 270 1.72 3.46 -14.53
CA GLN A 270 0.49 2.72 -14.31
C GLN A 270 0.77 1.40 -13.59
N VAL A 271 -0.23 0.89 -12.87
CA VAL A 271 -0.08 -0.25 -11.97
C VAL A 271 -1.19 -1.24 -12.23
N PHE A 272 -0.86 -2.50 -12.44
CA PHE A 272 -1.86 -3.56 -12.58
C PHE A 272 -2.65 -3.71 -11.29
N SER A 273 -3.96 -3.88 -11.41
CA SER A 273 -4.88 -4.06 -10.26
C SER A 273 -4.55 -5.27 -9.39
N SER A 274 -3.67 -6.15 -9.85
CA SER A 274 -3.10 -7.26 -9.09
C SER A 274 -2.03 -6.84 -8.07
N CYS A 275 -1.43 -5.65 -8.21
CA CYS A 275 -0.41 -5.09 -7.32
C CYS A 275 -1.05 -4.43 -6.08
N LYS A 276 -1.67 -5.24 -5.24
CA LYS A 276 -2.53 -4.79 -4.13
C LYS A 276 -1.79 -4.05 -3.03
N HIS A 277 -0.54 -4.44 -2.76
CA HIS A 277 0.26 -3.80 -1.70
C HIS A 277 0.70 -2.41 -2.12
N PHE A 278 1.18 -2.23 -3.35
CA PHE A 278 1.53 -0.92 -3.89
C PHE A 278 0.31 0.01 -3.92
N ILE A 279 -0.83 -0.47 -4.44
CA ILE A 279 -2.08 0.29 -4.51
C ILE A 279 -2.56 0.72 -3.12
N ARG A 280 -2.34 -0.11 -2.10
CA ARG A 280 -2.73 0.17 -0.72
C ARG A 280 -1.76 1.15 -0.03
N THR A 281 -0.46 1.02 -0.24
CA THR A 281 0.55 1.74 0.54
C THR A 281 0.89 3.11 -0.03
N LEU A 282 1.07 3.23 -1.35
CA LEU A 282 1.48 4.48 -1.99
C LEU A 282 0.63 5.70 -1.59
N PRO A 283 -0.72 5.63 -1.64
CA PRO A 283 -1.55 6.79 -1.28
C PRO A 283 -1.54 7.13 0.22
N ASN A 284 -0.99 6.25 1.05
CA ASN A 284 -0.93 6.46 2.51
C ASN A 284 0.42 7.03 2.98
N LEU A 285 1.36 7.25 2.09
CA LEU A 285 2.64 7.84 2.43
C LEU A 285 2.46 9.31 2.82
N VAL A 286 3.09 9.70 3.94
CA VAL A 286 3.05 11.05 4.50
C VAL A 286 4.44 11.65 4.57
N TYR A 287 4.49 12.98 4.54
CA TYR A 287 5.74 13.70 4.80
C TYR A 287 6.22 13.49 6.24
N ASP A 288 7.54 13.45 6.42
CA ASP A 288 8.12 13.42 7.76
C ASP A 288 7.92 14.78 8.45
N GLU A 289 7.45 14.76 9.71
CA GLU A 289 7.17 15.96 10.49
C GLU A 289 8.44 16.79 10.79
N SER A 290 9.59 16.12 10.86
CA SER A 290 10.88 16.75 11.13
C SER A 290 11.64 17.17 9.87
N ASN A 291 11.32 16.55 8.73
CA ASN A 291 11.91 16.84 7.42
C ASN A 291 10.81 16.82 6.36
N VAL A 292 10.14 17.95 6.19
CA VAL A 292 9.00 18.11 5.26
C VAL A 292 9.34 17.86 3.78
N GLU A 293 10.61 17.71 3.44
CA GLU A 293 11.06 17.33 2.10
C GLU A 293 11.11 15.81 1.91
N ASP A 294 11.05 15.02 2.99
CA ASP A 294 11.19 13.56 2.96
C ASP A 294 9.89 12.85 3.36
N ILE A 295 9.85 11.54 3.17
CA ILE A 295 8.73 10.66 3.52
C ILE A 295 8.99 10.07 4.91
N ASP A 296 7.93 9.97 5.72
CA ASP A 296 8.01 9.33 7.04
C ASP A 296 8.25 7.82 6.93
N THR A 297 9.49 7.41 7.16
CA THR A 297 9.94 6.01 7.12
C THR A 297 9.50 5.17 8.33
N ARG A 298 8.84 5.77 9.33
CA ARG A 298 8.26 5.02 10.45
C ARG A 298 7.02 4.23 10.02
N GLN A 299 6.41 4.60 8.90
CA GLN A 299 5.28 3.93 8.30
C GLN A 299 5.72 2.86 7.29
N GLU A 300 4.75 2.26 6.60
CA GLU A 300 4.99 1.21 5.61
C GLU A 300 5.36 1.84 4.26
N ASP A 301 6.64 2.11 4.04
CA ASP A 301 7.18 2.82 2.86
C ASP A 301 7.94 1.92 1.87
N HIS A 302 8.21 0.65 2.21
CA HIS A 302 9.07 -0.25 1.45
C HIS A 302 8.57 -0.70 0.07
N ILE A 303 7.39 -0.28 -0.37
CA ILE A 303 6.77 -0.81 -1.59
C ILE A 303 6.87 0.15 -2.79
N TYR A 304 7.21 1.42 -2.58
CA TYR A 304 7.26 2.42 -3.65
C TYR A 304 8.65 2.60 -4.25
#